data_bb8cbdc48efa13e1e2e54e6e83987f2b
#
_entry.id   bb8cbdc48efa13e1e2e54e6e83987f2b
#
_cell.length_a   1.000
_cell.length_b   1.000
_cell.length_c   1.000
_cell.angle_alpha   90.00
_cell.angle_beta   90.00
_cell.angle_gamma   90.00
#
_symmetry.space_group_name_H-M   'P 1'
#
loop_
_entity.id
_entity.type
_entity.pdbx_description
1 polymer ?
#
loop_
_entity_poly.entity_id
_entity_poly.type
_entity_poly.pdbx_seq_one_letter_code
_entity_poly.pdbx_strand_id
1 'polypeptide(L)'
;DVSLEKIETQAELAKKAGIELFVLDDGWFRSGNTTRTSMGDWICNENKLPGGISAAARIVHEKGLQFGLWFEPEAVGKDSILYQEHPDWVIHVPGYSMTEGRHEYLLDLSQKTVRDYIKNMLHSYLKNGDIDYIKWDMNRPLTDVNSVLLDYNHKGETSHRYILGLYDILNWLKQTYPELLVE
;
A
#
# COMPACT_ATOMS: atom_id res chain seq x y z
N ASP A 1 16.22 -6.65 6.06
CA ASP A 1 16.56 -7.13 4.72
C ASP A 1 15.65 -8.29 4.32
N VAL A 2 14.94 -8.16 3.23
CA VAL A 2 13.98 -9.16 2.72
C VAL A 2 14.69 -10.05 1.69
N SER A 3 14.53 -11.39 1.80
CA SER A 3 14.93 -12.38 0.80
C SER A 3 14.06 -13.64 0.93
N LEU A 4 13.96 -14.44 -0.14
CA LEU A 4 13.20 -15.70 -0.10
C LEU A 4 13.73 -16.67 0.95
N GLU A 5 15.06 -16.77 1.13
CA GLU A 5 15.70 -17.62 2.14
C GLU A 5 15.28 -17.23 3.57
N LYS A 6 15.23 -15.92 3.85
CA LYS A 6 14.78 -15.43 5.16
C LYS A 6 13.30 -15.67 5.38
N ILE A 7 12.47 -15.47 4.34
CA ILE A 7 11.02 -15.76 4.39
C ILE A 7 10.82 -17.24 4.70
N GLU A 8 11.53 -18.15 4.03
CA GLU A 8 11.42 -19.58 4.27
C GLU A 8 11.79 -19.93 5.72
N THR A 9 12.94 -19.44 6.18
CA THR A 9 13.42 -19.68 7.55
C THR A 9 12.40 -19.17 8.58
N GLN A 10 11.90 -17.95 8.41
CA GLN A 10 10.95 -17.35 9.37
C GLN A 10 9.59 -18.03 9.32
N ALA A 11 9.10 -18.42 8.14
CA ALA A 11 7.84 -19.15 8.00
C ALA A 11 7.92 -20.54 8.68
N GLU A 12 9.07 -21.23 8.59
CA GLU A 12 9.27 -22.50 9.28
C GLU A 12 9.26 -22.32 10.81
N LEU A 13 9.90 -21.27 11.33
CA LEU A 13 9.87 -20.94 12.77
C LEU A 13 8.47 -20.56 13.23
N ALA A 14 7.76 -19.75 12.44
CA ALA A 14 6.38 -19.37 12.71
C ALA A 14 5.45 -20.59 12.80
N LYS A 15 5.58 -21.52 11.85
CA LYS A 15 4.81 -22.79 11.89
C LYS A 15 5.11 -23.61 13.14
N LYS A 16 6.38 -23.75 13.52
CA LYS A 16 6.78 -24.46 14.76
C LYS A 16 6.21 -23.81 16.02
N ALA A 17 6.02 -22.49 15.99
CA ALA A 17 5.41 -21.71 17.09
C ALA A 17 3.86 -21.77 17.10
N GLY A 18 3.22 -22.44 16.11
CA GLY A 18 1.77 -22.55 16.03
C GLY A 18 1.09 -21.31 15.42
N ILE A 19 1.84 -20.46 14.72
CA ILE A 19 1.31 -19.31 13.98
C ILE A 19 0.58 -19.81 12.73
N GLU A 20 -0.47 -19.12 12.32
CA GLU A 20 -1.32 -19.49 11.18
C GLU A 20 -1.15 -18.54 9.98
N LEU A 21 -0.77 -17.29 10.21
CA LEU A 21 -0.61 -16.24 9.21
C LEU A 21 0.80 -15.65 9.27
N PHE A 22 1.49 -15.60 8.14
CA PHE A 22 2.79 -14.92 7.97
C PHE A 22 2.61 -13.68 7.10
N VAL A 23 2.90 -12.50 7.62
CA VAL A 23 2.80 -11.23 6.90
C VAL A 23 4.17 -10.74 6.48
N LEU A 24 4.38 -10.55 5.18
CA LEU A 24 5.54 -9.85 4.64
C LEU A 24 5.29 -8.34 4.76
N ASP A 25 5.99 -7.73 5.72
CA ASP A 25 5.91 -6.30 6.02
C ASP A 25 6.75 -5.46 5.03
N ASP A 26 6.99 -4.18 5.32
CA ASP A 26 7.74 -3.24 4.47
C ASP A 26 9.06 -3.81 3.93
N GLY A 27 9.45 -3.36 2.74
CA GLY A 27 10.76 -3.65 2.13
C GLY A 27 10.75 -4.65 0.98
N TRP A 28 9.59 -5.14 0.54
CA TRP A 28 9.44 -6.07 -0.57
C TRP A 28 9.43 -5.37 -1.95
N PHE A 29 9.01 -4.11 -2.00
CA PHE A 29 8.89 -3.33 -3.23
C PHE A 29 10.19 -2.59 -3.59
N ARG A 30 10.20 -2.03 -4.79
CA ARG A 30 11.35 -1.32 -5.33
C ARG A 30 11.74 -0.20 -4.39
N SER A 31 12.99 -0.22 -3.94
CA SER A 31 13.62 0.91 -3.31
C SER A 31 14.80 1.32 -4.18
N GLY A 32 15.02 2.62 -4.34
CA GLY A 32 16.35 3.12 -4.67
C GLY A 32 17.33 2.71 -3.55
N ASN A 33 18.10 3.63 -3.03
CA ASN A 33 19.00 3.34 -1.91
C ASN A 33 18.31 3.26 -0.53
N THR A 34 17.01 3.61 -0.44
CA THR A 34 16.22 3.52 0.80
C THR A 34 14.80 3.05 0.50
N THR A 35 14.17 2.32 1.43
CA THR A 35 12.78 1.82 1.32
C THR A 35 11.74 2.94 1.21
N ARG A 36 12.08 4.16 1.65
CA ARG A 36 11.18 5.30 1.72
C ARG A 36 11.05 6.10 0.43
N THR A 37 12.03 5.99 -0.48
CA THR A 37 12.04 6.80 -1.72
C THR A 37 11.11 6.28 -2.81
N SER A 38 10.67 5.02 -2.72
CA SER A 38 9.79 4.39 -3.70
C SER A 38 8.38 4.10 -3.17
N MET A 39 8.02 4.67 -2.02
CA MET A 39 6.64 4.62 -1.52
C MET A 39 5.69 5.16 -2.58
N GLY A 40 4.66 4.39 -2.91
CA GLY A 40 3.73 4.68 -4.01
C GLY A 40 4.01 3.91 -5.31
N ASP A 41 5.24 3.49 -5.57
CA ASP A 41 5.58 2.77 -6.82
C ASP A 41 5.29 1.26 -6.77
N TRP A 42 4.90 0.70 -5.68
CA TRP A 42 4.44 -0.68 -5.41
C TRP A 42 4.90 -1.72 -6.44
N ILE A 43 6.18 -1.73 -6.81
CA ILE A 43 6.79 -2.67 -7.75
C ILE A 43 7.69 -3.62 -6.98
N CYS A 44 7.40 -4.93 -7.04
CA CYS A 44 8.21 -5.94 -6.36
C CYS A 44 9.70 -5.85 -6.75
N ASN A 45 10.58 -5.90 -5.76
CA ASN A 45 12.02 -5.93 -5.98
C ASN A 45 12.47 -7.36 -6.27
N GLU A 46 12.61 -7.70 -7.54
CA GLU A 46 12.98 -9.05 -7.96
C GLU A 46 14.43 -9.43 -7.61
N ASN A 47 15.30 -8.48 -7.29
CA ASN A 47 16.63 -8.80 -6.76
C ASN A 47 16.55 -9.37 -5.32
N LYS A 48 15.54 -8.94 -4.55
CA LYS A 48 15.26 -9.47 -3.21
C LYS A 48 14.39 -10.72 -3.25
N LEU A 49 13.39 -10.70 -4.14
CA LEU A 49 12.36 -11.72 -4.29
C LEU A 49 12.32 -12.24 -5.74
N PRO A 50 13.26 -13.06 -6.17
CA PRO A 50 13.25 -13.67 -7.50
C PRO A 50 11.93 -14.47 -7.72
N GLY A 51 11.20 -14.14 -8.78
CA GLY A 51 9.86 -14.68 -9.04
C GLY A 51 8.72 -13.96 -8.32
N GLY A 52 9.02 -12.80 -7.71
CA GLY A 52 8.03 -11.86 -7.19
C GLY A 52 7.32 -12.31 -5.92
N ILE A 53 6.20 -11.66 -5.64
CA ILE A 53 5.37 -11.94 -4.44
C ILE A 53 4.79 -13.35 -4.50
N SER A 54 4.42 -13.86 -5.67
CA SER A 54 3.90 -15.24 -5.82
C SER A 54 4.92 -16.30 -5.38
N ALA A 55 6.22 -16.06 -5.58
CA ALA A 55 7.25 -16.98 -5.10
C ALA A 55 7.33 -16.96 -3.55
N ALA A 56 7.24 -15.79 -2.94
CA ALA A 56 7.20 -15.64 -1.48
C ALA A 56 5.95 -16.31 -0.88
N ALA A 57 4.79 -16.04 -1.46
CA ALA A 57 3.51 -16.63 -1.03
C ALA A 57 3.54 -18.17 -1.10
N ARG A 58 4.05 -18.73 -2.20
CA ARG A 58 4.19 -20.20 -2.35
C ARG A 58 5.04 -20.81 -1.25
N ILE A 59 6.21 -20.20 -0.93
CA ILE A 59 7.09 -20.70 0.16
C ILE A 59 6.33 -20.75 1.47
N VAL A 60 5.55 -19.73 1.80
CA VAL A 60 4.77 -19.63 3.05
C VAL A 60 3.64 -20.67 3.04
N HIS A 61 2.90 -20.79 1.93
CA HIS A 61 1.83 -21.79 1.77
C HIS A 61 2.35 -23.22 1.87
N GLU A 62 3.54 -23.54 1.34
CA GLU A 62 4.17 -24.87 1.45
C GLU A 62 4.48 -25.25 2.91
N LYS A 63 4.64 -24.26 3.83
CA LYS A 63 4.73 -24.52 5.26
C LYS A 63 3.36 -24.65 5.95
N GLY A 64 2.26 -24.52 5.20
CA GLY A 64 0.88 -24.59 5.72
C GLY A 64 0.47 -23.35 6.52
N LEU A 65 0.96 -22.19 6.13
CA LEU A 65 0.59 -20.88 6.67
C LEU A 65 -0.20 -20.10 5.62
N GLN A 66 -1.06 -19.19 6.06
CA GLN A 66 -1.60 -18.12 5.19
C GLN A 66 -0.53 -17.08 4.92
N PHE A 67 -0.62 -16.41 3.76
CA PHE A 67 0.32 -15.35 3.38
C PHE A 67 -0.35 -13.99 3.34
N GLY A 68 0.23 -13.02 4.07
CA GLY A 68 -0.17 -11.62 4.06
C GLY A 68 0.86 -10.70 3.45
N LEU A 69 0.41 -9.58 2.89
CA LEU A 69 1.27 -8.56 2.31
C LEU A 69 0.94 -7.17 2.85
N TRP A 70 1.98 -6.43 3.21
CA TRP A 70 1.89 -5.06 3.71
C TRP A 70 1.81 -4.05 2.57
N PHE A 71 0.95 -3.05 2.76
CA PHE A 71 0.84 -1.85 1.92
C PHE A 71 0.58 -0.60 2.76
N GLU A 72 0.97 0.55 2.25
CA GLU A 72 0.59 1.89 2.68
C GLU A 72 0.13 2.69 1.44
N PRO A 73 -1.03 2.31 0.85
CA PRO A 73 -1.40 2.74 -0.51
C PRO A 73 -1.72 4.23 -0.65
N GLU A 74 -2.04 4.90 0.47
CA GLU A 74 -2.30 6.33 0.50
C GLU A 74 -1.04 7.18 0.61
N ALA A 75 0.12 6.57 0.91
CA ALA A 75 1.38 7.29 1.04
C ALA A 75 2.17 7.29 -0.28
N VAL A 76 2.87 8.39 -0.55
CA VAL A 76 3.71 8.55 -1.73
C VAL A 76 4.99 9.30 -1.40
N GLY A 77 6.14 8.76 -1.80
CA GLY A 77 7.44 9.40 -1.66
C GLY A 77 7.65 10.46 -2.75
N LYS A 78 8.27 11.58 -2.41
CA LYS A 78 8.56 12.66 -3.39
C LYS A 78 9.49 12.26 -4.52
N ASP A 79 10.30 11.22 -4.32
CA ASP A 79 11.23 10.69 -5.32
C ASP A 79 10.64 9.50 -6.10
N SER A 80 9.37 9.13 -5.82
CA SER A 80 8.67 8.07 -6.56
C SER A 80 8.31 8.49 -7.97
N ILE A 81 8.18 7.52 -8.87
CA ILE A 81 7.69 7.73 -10.23
C ILE A 81 6.24 8.25 -10.16
N LEU A 82 5.43 7.67 -9.28
CA LEU A 82 4.03 8.08 -9.10
C LEU A 82 3.91 9.57 -8.78
N TYR A 83 4.71 10.09 -7.86
CA TYR A 83 4.67 11.52 -7.52
C TYR A 83 5.18 12.40 -8.66
N GLN A 84 6.21 11.97 -9.38
CA GLN A 84 6.75 12.73 -10.52
C GLN A 84 5.74 12.83 -11.67
N GLU A 85 4.96 11.77 -11.92
CA GLU A 85 3.95 11.74 -12.97
C GLU A 85 2.64 12.44 -12.55
N HIS A 86 2.28 12.37 -11.26
CA HIS A 86 1.01 12.84 -10.72
C HIS A 86 1.17 13.66 -9.43
N PRO A 87 1.89 14.80 -9.45
CA PRO A 87 2.03 15.64 -8.27
C PRO A 87 0.70 16.27 -7.82
N ASP A 88 -0.28 16.38 -8.72
CA ASP A 88 -1.64 16.85 -8.48
C ASP A 88 -2.52 15.84 -7.70
N TRP A 89 -2.05 14.62 -7.52
CA TRP A 89 -2.75 13.61 -6.71
C TRP A 89 -2.50 13.73 -5.21
N VAL A 90 -1.54 14.57 -4.82
CA VAL A 90 -1.21 14.78 -3.40
C VAL A 90 -2.11 15.83 -2.78
N ILE A 91 -2.60 15.52 -1.57
CA ILE A 91 -3.30 16.51 -0.74
C ILE A 91 -2.33 17.63 -0.35
N HIS A 92 -2.69 18.86 -0.68
CA HIS A 92 -1.93 20.07 -0.25
C HIS A 92 -2.78 21.32 -0.33
N VAL A 93 -2.34 22.35 0.41
CA VAL A 93 -2.95 23.68 0.35
C VAL A 93 -2.19 24.52 -0.66
N PRO A 94 -2.79 24.96 -1.79
CA PRO A 94 -2.12 25.79 -2.78
C PRO A 94 -1.52 27.06 -2.18
N GLY A 95 -0.28 27.37 -2.55
CA GLY A 95 0.45 28.55 -2.04
C GLY A 95 1.20 28.31 -0.72
N TYR A 96 1.08 27.13 -0.13
CA TYR A 96 1.85 26.72 1.03
C TYR A 96 2.76 25.53 0.70
N SER A 97 3.85 25.39 1.46
CA SER A 97 4.70 24.20 1.35
C SER A 97 3.91 22.95 1.76
N MET A 98 4.05 21.88 0.99
CA MET A 98 3.46 20.59 1.37
C MET A 98 4.08 20.07 2.67
N THR A 99 3.25 19.54 3.56
CA THR A 99 3.72 18.94 4.79
C THR A 99 4.26 17.55 4.49
N GLU A 100 5.57 17.39 4.67
CA GLU A 100 6.23 16.09 4.59
C GLU A 100 6.24 15.42 5.96
N GLY A 101 5.81 14.17 6.04
CA GLY A 101 5.93 13.33 7.23
C GLY A 101 6.54 12.00 6.86
N ARG A 102 7.58 11.53 7.58
CA ARG A 102 8.30 10.27 7.28
C ARG A 102 8.92 10.21 5.86
N HIS A 103 9.18 11.35 5.23
CA HIS A 103 9.58 11.52 3.83
C HIS A 103 8.47 11.17 2.82
N GLU A 104 7.23 11.28 3.22
CA GLU A 104 6.04 10.91 2.44
C GLU A 104 5.03 12.05 2.39
N TYR A 105 4.25 12.07 1.32
CA TYR A 105 3.02 12.84 1.16
C TYR A 105 1.81 11.91 1.17
N LEU A 106 0.61 12.47 1.31
CA LEU A 106 -0.66 11.72 1.20
C LEU A 106 -1.31 11.96 -0.17
N LEU A 107 -1.71 10.86 -0.79
CA LEU A 107 -2.57 10.89 -1.97
C LEU A 107 -3.99 11.33 -1.58
N ASP A 108 -4.63 12.11 -2.42
CA ASP A 108 -5.99 12.58 -2.21
C ASP A 108 -7.03 11.52 -2.57
N LEU A 109 -7.44 10.71 -1.59
CA LEU A 109 -8.45 9.66 -1.78
C LEU A 109 -9.85 10.22 -2.13
N SER A 110 -10.08 11.53 -2.03
CA SER A 110 -11.32 12.13 -2.56
C SER A 110 -11.37 12.08 -4.08
N GLN A 111 -10.22 12.01 -4.76
CA GLN A 111 -10.09 11.91 -6.21
C GLN A 111 -10.40 10.49 -6.69
N LYS A 112 -11.31 10.37 -7.65
CA LYS A 112 -11.64 9.06 -8.25
C LYS A 112 -10.43 8.42 -8.95
N THR A 113 -9.63 9.20 -9.65
CA THR A 113 -8.42 8.74 -10.36
C THR A 113 -7.41 8.11 -9.42
N VAL A 114 -7.21 8.68 -8.23
CA VAL A 114 -6.35 8.14 -7.17
C VAL A 114 -6.90 6.81 -6.66
N ARG A 115 -8.19 6.73 -6.37
CA ARG A 115 -8.82 5.48 -5.92
C ARG A 115 -8.75 4.39 -6.98
N ASP A 116 -8.99 4.72 -8.25
CA ASP A 116 -8.89 3.77 -9.36
C ASP A 116 -7.45 3.25 -9.51
N TYR A 117 -6.45 4.12 -9.37
CA TYR A 117 -5.04 3.70 -9.34
C TYR A 117 -4.77 2.70 -8.22
N ILE A 118 -5.17 3.01 -6.98
CA ILE A 118 -4.98 2.13 -5.82
C ILE A 118 -5.68 0.78 -6.04
N LYS A 119 -6.94 0.79 -6.51
CA LYS A 119 -7.69 -0.44 -6.81
C LYS A 119 -6.98 -1.29 -7.86
N ASN A 120 -6.50 -0.68 -8.94
CA ASN A 120 -5.78 -1.38 -10.01
C ASN A 120 -4.45 -1.94 -9.52
N MET A 121 -3.72 -1.19 -8.72
CA MET A 121 -2.47 -1.63 -8.11
C MET A 121 -2.71 -2.85 -7.21
N LEU A 122 -3.66 -2.77 -6.27
CA LEU A 122 -4.02 -3.90 -5.41
C LEU A 122 -4.51 -5.10 -6.21
N HIS A 123 -5.36 -4.87 -7.24
CA HIS A 123 -5.83 -5.95 -8.12
C HIS A 123 -4.68 -6.68 -8.81
N SER A 124 -3.63 -5.98 -9.21
CA SER A 124 -2.48 -6.59 -9.89
C SER A 124 -1.80 -7.66 -9.02
N TYR A 125 -1.82 -7.51 -7.71
CA TYR A 125 -1.29 -8.45 -6.73
C TYR A 125 -2.29 -9.52 -6.30
N LEU A 126 -3.57 -9.16 -6.16
CA LEU A 126 -4.60 -10.03 -5.60
C LEU A 126 -5.23 -11.01 -6.61
N LYS A 127 -5.19 -10.69 -7.90
CA LYS A 127 -5.89 -11.44 -8.96
C LYS A 127 -5.50 -12.92 -9.07
N ASN A 128 -4.30 -13.29 -8.62
CA ASN A 128 -3.81 -14.67 -8.67
C ASN A 128 -4.26 -15.53 -7.48
N GLY A 129 -4.82 -14.92 -6.42
CA GLY A 129 -5.24 -15.62 -5.22
C GLY A 129 -4.09 -16.10 -4.32
N ASP A 130 -2.90 -15.55 -4.48
CA ASP A 130 -1.72 -15.94 -3.69
C ASP A 130 -1.64 -15.20 -2.35
N ILE A 131 -2.47 -14.18 -2.13
CA ILE A 131 -2.47 -13.33 -0.93
C ILE A 131 -3.78 -13.52 -0.18
N ASP A 132 -3.68 -13.99 1.07
CA ASP A 132 -4.83 -14.27 1.94
C ASP A 132 -5.19 -13.07 2.84
N TYR A 133 -4.25 -12.14 3.01
CA TYR A 133 -4.36 -11.05 3.97
C TYR A 133 -3.62 -9.81 3.49
N ILE A 134 -4.23 -8.64 3.69
CA ILE A 134 -3.57 -7.33 3.51
C ILE A 134 -3.44 -6.65 4.86
N LYS A 135 -2.22 -6.24 5.20
CA LYS A 135 -1.97 -5.24 6.23
C LYS A 135 -1.89 -3.87 5.56
N TRP A 136 -2.98 -3.10 5.68
CA TRP A 136 -3.03 -1.71 5.24
C TRP A 136 -2.60 -0.81 6.39
N ASP A 137 -1.38 -0.34 6.34
CA ASP A 137 -0.78 0.48 7.39
C ASP A 137 -0.92 1.97 7.05
N MET A 138 -1.54 2.76 7.94
CA MET A 138 -1.77 4.19 7.76
C MET A 138 -0.93 4.98 8.75
N ASN A 139 0.35 5.15 8.44
CA ASN A 139 1.33 5.70 9.38
C ASN A 139 1.40 7.23 9.39
N ARG A 140 0.81 7.89 8.40
CA ARG A 140 0.88 9.33 8.25
C ARG A 140 -0.47 10.00 8.51
N PRO A 141 -0.55 10.96 9.46
CA PRO A 141 -1.78 11.70 9.68
C PRO A 141 -2.10 12.65 8.51
N LEU A 142 -3.39 12.89 8.29
CA LEU A 142 -3.88 13.92 7.36
C LEU A 142 -3.64 15.31 7.98
N THR A 143 -2.61 16.01 7.52
CA THR A 143 -2.19 17.32 8.02
C THR A 143 -2.60 18.48 7.12
N ASP A 144 -2.48 18.32 5.81
CA ASP A 144 -2.90 19.30 4.83
C ASP A 144 -4.34 18.99 4.39
N VAL A 145 -5.27 19.85 4.76
CA VAL A 145 -6.70 19.58 4.58
C VAL A 145 -7.26 20.42 3.44
N ASN A 146 -6.85 20.11 2.21
CA ASN A 146 -7.39 20.70 1.00
C ASN A 146 -7.24 19.78 -0.20
N SER A 147 -8.33 19.58 -0.93
CA SER A 147 -8.32 18.91 -2.23
C SER A 147 -8.36 19.95 -3.35
N VAL A 148 -7.52 19.76 -4.37
CA VAL A 148 -7.50 20.62 -5.57
C VAL A 148 -8.79 20.53 -6.39
N LEU A 149 -9.58 19.45 -6.21
CA LEU A 149 -10.85 19.26 -6.91
C LEU A 149 -12.03 19.97 -6.25
N LEU A 150 -11.88 20.42 -4.99
CA LEU A 150 -12.97 21.06 -4.29
C LEU A 150 -12.97 22.58 -4.51
N ASP A 151 -14.12 23.11 -4.91
CA ASP A 151 -14.31 24.53 -4.97
C ASP A 151 -14.31 25.18 -3.57
N TYR A 152 -14.28 26.50 -3.53
CA TYR A 152 -14.16 27.26 -2.28
C TYR A 152 -15.23 26.89 -1.24
N ASN A 153 -16.47 26.62 -1.66
CA ASN A 153 -17.58 26.36 -0.76
C ASN A 153 -17.52 24.95 -0.13
N HIS A 154 -16.76 24.02 -0.78
CA HIS A 154 -16.66 22.60 -0.36
C HIS A 154 -15.32 22.24 0.25
N LYS A 155 -14.37 23.17 0.38
CA LYS A 155 -13.04 22.86 0.93
C LYS A 155 -13.07 22.28 2.35
N GLY A 156 -14.04 22.68 3.16
CA GLY A 156 -14.26 22.10 4.50
C GLY A 156 -14.65 20.63 4.51
N GLU A 157 -15.01 20.05 3.36
CA GLU A 157 -15.42 18.65 3.23
C GLU A 157 -14.25 17.69 2.94
N THR A 158 -13.02 18.21 2.77
CA THR A 158 -11.86 17.43 2.33
C THR A 158 -11.66 16.17 3.18
N SER A 159 -11.59 16.29 4.50
CA SER A 159 -11.38 15.15 5.41
C SER A 159 -12.52 14.13 5.31
N HIS A 160 -13.76 14.59 5.21
CA HIS A 160 -14.91 13.69 5.06
C HIS A 160 -14.85 12.93 3.74
N ARG A 161 -14.59 13.63 2.63
CA ARG A 161 -14.49 13.03 1.30
C ARG A 161 -13.30 12.08 1.18
N TYR A 162 -12.19 12.38 1.86
CA TYR A 162 -11.04 11.48 1.97
C TYR A 162 -11.44 10.14 2.59
N ILE A 163 -12.14 10.17 3.71
CA ILE A 163 -12.63 8.94 4.40
C ILE A 163 -13.66 8.20 3.56
N LEU A 164 -14.57 8.90 2.87
CA LEU A 164 -15.48 8.25 1.93
C LEU A 164 -14.71 7.56 0.78
N GLY A 165 -13.62 8.16 0.33
CA GLY A 165 -12.73 7.55 -0.66
C GLY A 165 -12.05 6.28 -0.14
N LEU A 166 -11.60 6.26 1.11
CA LEU A 166 -11.09 5.06 1.76
C LEU A 166 -12.16 3.96 1.83
N TYR A 167 -13.38 4.31 2.27
CA TYR A 167 -14.49 3.35 2.32
C TYR A 167 -14.86 2.79 0.94
N ASP A 168 -14.77 3.60 -0.12
CA ASP A 168 -14.98 3.13 -1.50
C ASP A 168 -13.97 2.03 -1.89
N ILE A 169 -12.69 2.19 -1.53
CA ILE A 169 -11.67 1.18 -1.79
C ILE A 169 -11.90 -0.09 -0.94
N LEU A 170 -12.17 0.07 0.36
CA LEU A 170 -12.42 -1.06 1.26
C LEU A 170 -13.68 -1.85 0.87
N ASN A 171 -14.75 -1.17 0.47
CA ASN A 171 -15.95 -1.82 -0.04
C ASN A 171 -15.67 -2.59 -1.34
N TRP A 172 -14.90 -2.00 -2.26
CA TRP A 172 -14.47 -2.67 -3.48
C TRP A 172 -13.65 -3.93 -3.16
N LEU A 173 -12.68 -3.86 -2.23
CA LEU A 173 -11.90 -5.04 -1.78
C LEU A 173 -12.82 -6.14 -1.27
N LYS A 174 -13.74 -5.81 -0.37
CA LYS A 174 -14.69 -6.78 0.21
C LYS A 174 -15.60 -7.44 -0.83
N GLN A 175 -16.04 -6.67 -1.85
CA GLN A 175 -16.91 -7.19 -2.91
C GLN A 175 -16.15 -8.03 -3.94
N THR A 176 -14.91 -7.65 -4.25
CA THR A 176 -14.10 -8.31 -5.29
C THR A 176 -13.35 -9.53 -4.73
N TYR A 177 -12.95 -9.47 -3.47
CA TYR A 177 -12.16 -10.49 -2.78
C TYR A 177 -12.78 -10.80 -1.41
N PRO A 178 -13.95 -11.50 -1.37
CA PRO A 178 -14.72 -11.71 -0.14
C PRO A 178 -13.98 -12.51 0.93
N GLU A 179 -13.04 -13.38 0.54
CA GLU A 179 -12.25 -14.21 1.46
C GLU A 179 -10.97 -13.50 1.95
N LEU A 180 -10.61 -12.35 1.37
CA LEU A 180 -9.43 -11.60 1.76
C LEU A 180 -9.64 -10.96 3.14
N LEU A 181 -8.71 -11.20 4.04
CA LEU A 181 -8.65 -10.50 5.31
C LEU A 181 -7.92 -9.16 5.17
N VAL A 182 -8.41 -8.12 5.81
CA VAL A 182 -7.83 -6.76 5.76
C VAL A 182 -7.72 -6.20 7.17
N GLU A 183 -6.50 -5.85 7.52
CA GLU A 183 -6.14 -5.09 8.73
C GLU A 183 -5.92 -3.62 8.38
#